data_99780e36f86ae0fa7831bb48244a661e
#
_entry.id   99780e36f86ae0fa7831bb48244a661e
#
_cell.length_a   1.000
_cell.length_b   1.000
_cell.length_c   1.000
_cell.angle_alpha   90.00
_cell.angle_beta   90.00
_cell.angle_gamma   90.00
#
_symmetry.space_group_name_H-M   'P 1'
#
loop_
_entity.id
_entity.type
_entity.pdbx_description
1 polymer ?
#
loop_
_entity_poly.entity_id
_entity_poly.type
_entity_poly.pdbx_seq_one_letter_code
_entity_poly.pdbx_strand_id
1 'polypeptide(L)'
;MRFGREFKSALNISFQWRSAVVPENGEAYNFPGEFTRFFQARYCVPVVYRWRVLKKQPEEKEAVYIGEAEQLPRRIQRVLTPSKTAKDTNTNKRLHQMFQEFLSKGRKIVIEVADLDSFEVNGVRFGADTMGDTFKRRAVENILLALAQKSGEFELLNVVVDPVEEVRQKLSRLPPHELKKIIKLYGLDKPK
;
A
#
# COMPACT_ATOMS: atom_id res chain seq x y z
N MET A 1 -37.44 -12.06 -5.91
CA MET A 1 -36.94 -10.79 -5.32
C MET A 1 -35.80 -10.29 -6.17
N ARG A 2 -35.99 -9.14 -6.86
CA ARG A 2 -34.93 -8.54 -7.68
C ARG A 2 -34.10 -7.59 -6.76
N PHE A 3 -32.91 -7.99 -6.37
CA PHE A 3 -31.89 -7.10 -5.82
C PHE A 3 -31.02 -6.60 -6.97
N GLY A 4 -31.45 -5.57 -7.65
CA GLY A 4 -30.70 -4.90 -8.69
C GLY A 4 -30.91 -3.40 -8.58
N ARG A 5 -30.37 -2.79 -7.54
CA ARG A 5 -30.11 -1.33 -7.57
C ARG A 5 -28.68 -1.13 -8.05
N GLU A 6 -28.51 -0.75 -9.32
CA GLU A 6 -27.24 -0.17 -9.75
C GLU A 6 -26.96 1.10 -8.94
N PHE A 7 -26.00 1.02 -8.04
CA PHE A 7 -25.44 2.21 -7.41
C PHE A 7 -24.40 2.81 -8.37
N LYS A 8 -24.84 3.73 -9.24
CA LYS A 8 -23.92 4.63 -9.95
C LYS A 8 -23.55 5.77 -8.99
N SER A 9 -22.62 5.54 -8.10
CA SER A 9 -21.97 6.63 -7.37
C SER A 9 -20.66 6.95 -8.06
N ALA A 10 -20.53 8.16 -8.60
CA ALA A 10 -19.23 8.70 -8.98
C ALA A 10 -18.41 8.87 -7.69
N LEU A 11 -17.31 8.14 -7.57
CA LEU A 11 -16.40 8.26 -6.44
C LEU A 11 -15.52 9.49 -6.66
N ASN A 12 -15.86 10.62 -6.03
CA ASN A 12 -15.03 11.80 -6.02
C ASN A 12 -13.98 11.66 -4.92
N ILE A 13 -12.70 11.60 -5.31
CA ILE A 13 -11.56 11.50 -4.40
C ILE A 13 -10.60 12.62 -4.73
N SER A 14 -10.29 13.45 -3.73
CA SER A 14 -9.20 14.42 -3.81
C SER A 14 -8.15 14.12 -2.74
N PHE A 15 -6.88 14.16 -3.11
CA PHE A 15 -5.76 13.99 -2.20
C PHE A 15 -4.47 14.50 -2.84
N GLN A 16 -3.45 14.74 -2.00
CA GLN A 16 -2.12 15.13 -2.46
C GLN A 16 -1.07 14.23 -1.85
N TRP A 17 -0.02 13.96 -2.62
CA TRP A 17 1.19 13.34 -2.10
C TRP A 17 2.16 14.44 -1.67
N ARG A 18 2.69 14.32 -0.46
CA ARG A 18 3.76 15.20 0.05
C ARG A 18 5.03 14.41 0.24
N SER A 19 6.15 14.94 -0.22
CA SER A 19 7.45 14.31 0.03
C SER A 19 7.71 14.23 1.54
N ALA A 20 8.13 13.05 2.00
CA ALA A 20 8.70 12.90 3.32
C ALA A 20 10.10 13.51 3.28
N VAL A 21 10.27 14.67 3.90
CA VAL A 21 11.52 15.42 3.87
C VAL A 21 12.40 15.10 5.06
N VAL A 22 13.72 15.20 4.86
CA VAL A 22 14.71 15.26 5.93
C VAL A 22 14.77 16.72 6.39
N PRO A 23 14.34 17.06 7.62
CA PRO A 23 14.13 18.45 8.02
C PRO A 23 15.36 19.31 8.03
N GLU A 24 16.53 18.73 8.25
CA GLU A 24 17.79 19.46 8.40
C GLU A 24 18.26 20.12 7.10
N ASN A 25 17.92 19.53 5.96
CA ASN A 25 18.30 20.07 4.66
C ASN A 25 17.11 20.36 3.72
N GLY A 26 15.89 20.03 4.15
CA GLY A 26 14.68 20.22 3.34
C GLY A 26 14.57 19.29 2.13
N GLU A 27 15.46 18.31 1.98
CA GLU A 27 15.44 17.37 0.89
C GLU A 27 14.45 16.22 1.12
N ALA A 28 13.92 15.65 0.04
CA ALA A 28 13.10 14.47 0.12
C ALA A 28 13.91 13.29 0.66
N TYR A 29 13.29 12.50 1.55
CA TYR A 29 13.92 11.27 2.03
C TYR A 29 14.22 10.34 0.86
N ASN A 30 15.47 9.93 0.73
CA ASN A 30 15.94 9.03 -0.31
C ASN A 30 16.43 7.71 0.31
N PHE A 31 15.84 6.59 -0.12
CA PHE A 31 16.26 5.26 0.34
C PHE A 31 17.64 4.91 -0.28
N PRO A 32 18.61 4.37 0.46
CA PRO A 32 18.56 3.87 1.85
C PRO A 32 19.03 4.87 2.92
N GLY A 33 18.61 6.11 2.84
CA GLY A 33 19.06 7.19 3.71
C GLY A 33 18.92 6.90 5.22
N GLU A 34 19.58 7.73 6.03
CA GLU A 34 19.54 7.64 7.48
C GLU A 34 18.32 8.37 8.05
N PHE A 35 17.87 7.91 9.22
CA PHE A 35 16.82 8.58 9.97
C PHE A 35 17.41 9.56 10.95
N THR A 36 17.11 10.83 10.77
CA THR A 36 17.33 11.81 11.81
C THR A 36 16.31 11.64 12.94
N ARG A 37 16.64 12.11 14.16
CA ARG A 37 15.68 12.12 15.28
C ARG A 37 14.41 12.89 14.94
N PHE A 38 14.57 13.94 14.14
CA PHE A 38 13.47 14.78 13.70
C PHE A 38 12.53 14.06 12.73
N PHE A 39 13.09 13.29 11.77
CA PHE A 39 12.32 12.45 10.87
C PHE A 39 11.52 11.42 11.66
N GLN A 40 12.17 10.76 12.63
CA GLN A 40 11.51 9.79 13.50
C GLN A 40 10.34 10.42 14.26
N ALA A 41 10.54 11.58 14.89
CA ALA A 41 9.48 12.26 15.63
C ALA A 41 8.31 12.69 14.74
N ARG A 42 8.59 13.22 13.54
CA ARG A 42 7.57 13.70 12.62
C ARG A 42 6.70 12.61 12.01
N TYR A 43 7.29 11.47 11.69
CA TYR A 43 6.60 10.37 10.99
C TYR A 43 6.30 9.16 11.88
N CYS A 44 6.42 9.31 13.21
CA CYS A 44 5.98 8.31 14.19
C CYS A 44 4.45 8.38 14.41
N VAL A 45 3.71 8.50 13.31
CA VAL A 45 2.25 8.60 13.26
C VAL A 45 1.70 7.68 12.18
N PRO A 46 0.43 7.25 12.30
CA PRO A 46 -0.21 6.46 11.29
C PRO A 46 -0.32 7.20 9.95
N VAL A 47 0.15 6.58 8.87
CA VAL A 47 0.16 7.17 7.52
C VAL A 47 -0.17 6.16 6.44
N VAL A 48 -0.66 6.64 5.30
CA VAL A 48 -0.53 5.94 4.02
C VAL A 48 0.61 6.60 3.26
N TYR A 49 1.52 5.81 2.74
CA TYR A 49 2.75 6.27 2.10
C TYR A 49 2.97 5.55 0.78
N ARG A 50 3.83 6.12 -0.06
CA ARG A 50 4.35 5.43 -1.22
C ARG A 50 5.87 5.53 -1.30
N TRP A 51 6.51 4.45 -1.76
CA TRP A 51 7.83 4.46 -2.31
C TRP A 51 7.71 4.78 -3.79
N ARG A 52 8.42 5.78 -4.25
CA ARG A 52 8.46 6.15 -5.65
C ARG A 52 9.88 5.99 -6.17
N VAL A 53 10.05 5.08 -7.12
CA VAL A 53 11.31 4.84 -7.82
C VAL A 53 11.33 5.76 -9.02
N LEU A 54 12.16 6.79 -8.93
CA LEU A 54 12.24 7.80 -9.97
C LEU A 54 12.82 7.20 -11.25
N LYS A 55 12.31 7.63 -12.39
CA LYS A 55 12.90 7.30 -13.69
C LYS A 55 14.30 7.91 -13.80
N LYS A 56 15.22 7.21 -14.45
CA LYS A 56 16.54 7.71 -14.78
C LYS A 56 16.57 8.28 -16.19
N GLN A 57 15.78 7.71 -17.10
CA GLN A 57 15.67 8.11 -18.49
C GLN A 57 14.21 8.44 -18.84
N PRO A 58 13.94 9.32 -19.80
CA PRO A 58 12.59 9.78 -20.13
C PRO A 58 11.63 8.67 -20.54
N GLU A 59 12.13 7.62 -21.19
CA GLU A 59 11.37 6.47 -21.68
C GLU A 59 11.02 5.45 -20.58
N GLU A 60 11.68 5.52 -19.43
CA GLU A 60 11.40 4.64 -18.30
C GLU A 60 10.09 5.04 -17.60
N LYS A 61 9.35 4.07 -17.12
CA LYS A 61 8.26 4.31 -16.17
C LYS A 61 8.81 4.45 -14.77
N GLU A 62 8.23 5.34 -14.01
CA GLU A 62 8.41 5.35 -12.56
C GLU A 62 7.70 4.13 -11.97
N ALA A 63 8.28 3.57 -10.91
CA ALA A 63 7.64 2.48 -10.19
C ALA A 63 7.18 2.97 -8.81
N VAL A 64 6.04 2.46 -8.33
CA VAL A 64 5.50 2.84 -7.03
C VAL A 64 5.07 1.63 -6.23
N TYR A 65 5.35 1.68 -4.94
CA TYR A 65 4.75 0.81 -3.93
C TYR A 65 3.94 1.68 -2.99
N ILE A 66 2.67 1.36 -2.79
CA ILE A 66 1.78 2.05 -1.84
C ILE A 66 1.58 1.13 -0.65
N GLY A 67 1.60 1.69 0.56
CA GLY A 67 1.42 0.93 1.78
C GLY A 67 0.90 1.79 2.93
N GLU A 68 0.44 1.13 3.99
CA GLU A 68 0.07 1.76 5.23
C GLU A 68 1.11 1.47 6.33
N ALA A 69 1.24 2.37 7.27
CA ALA A 69 2.07 2.18 8.43
C ALA A 69 1.49 2.90 9.66
N GLU A 70 1.58 2.26 10.81
CA GLU A 70 1.31 2.90 12.09
C GLU A 70 2.44 3.86 12.48
N GLN A 71 3.67 3.50 12.12
CA GLN A 71 4.89 4.27 12.31
C GLN A 71 5.78 4.12 11.08
N LEU A 72 5.88 5.13 10.25
CA LEU A 72 6.63 5.07 9.01
C LEU A 72 8.12 4.74 9.21
N PRO A 73 8.86 5.33 10.18
CA PRO A 73 10.27 4.99 10.40
C PRO A 73 10.48 3.49 10.68
N ARG A 74 9.63 2.91 11.51
CA ARG A 74 9.67 1.47 11.82
C ARG A 74 9.38 0.61 10.59
N ARG A 75 8.47 1.06 9.74
CA ARG A 75 8.13 0.37 8.47
C ARG A 75 9.31 0.40 7.50
N ILE A 76 9.95 1.56 7.36
CA ILE A 76 11.14 1.71 6.51
C ILE A 76 12.28 0.82 7.03
N GLN A 77 12.54 0.84 8.34
CA GLN A 77 13.60 0.01 8.94
C GLN A 77 13.43 -1.48 8.63
N ARG A 78 12.20 -2.00 8.62
CA ARG A 78 11.91 -3.40 8.25
C ARG A 78 12.20 -3.71 6.79
N VAL A 79 12.14 -2.73 5.90
CA VAL A 79 12.53 -2.90 4.50
C VAL A 79 14.04 -2.75 4.33
N LEU A 80 14.68 -1.84 5.06
CA LEU A 80 16.14 -1.66 5.06
C LEU A 80 16.87 -2.92 5.56
N THR A 81 16.40 -3.46 6.67
CA THR A 81 17.01 -4.61 7.35
C THR A 81 15.96 -5.72 7.59
N PRO A 82 15.57 -6.45 6.53
CA PRO A 82 14.60 -7.52 6.69
C PRO A 82 15.19 -8.62 7.58
N SER A 83 14.44 -8.99 8.61
CA SER A 83 14.84 -10.02 9.57
C SER A 83 14.97 -11.37 8.88
N LYS A 84 15.91 -12.20 9.36
CA LYS A 84 16.07 -13.60 8.92
C LYS A 84 14.99 -14.51 9.48
N THR A 85 14.21 -14.05 10.47
CA THR A 85 13.17 -14.86 11.12
C THR A 85 11.89 -14.93 10.28
N ALA A 86 11.15 -16.02 10.43
CA ALA A 86 9.90 -16.29 9.68
C ALA A 86 8.77 -15.24 9.90
N LYS A 87 8.93 -14.34 10.87
CA LYS A 87 7.97 -13.26 11.15
C LYS A 87 8.04 -12.08 10.17
N ASP A 88 9.14 -11.95 9.42
CA ASP A 88 9.19 -10.94 8.36
C ASP A 88 8.45 -11.46 7.14
N THR A 89 7.41 -10.73 6.82
CA THR A 89 6.58 -11.03 5.67
C THR A 89 7.45 -11.11 4.40
N ASN A 90 7.14 -12.05 3.51
CA ASN A 90 7.78 -12.16 2.19
C ASN A 90 7.81 -10.82 1.45
N THR A 91 6.87 -9.91 1.76
CA THR A 91 6.78 -8.55 1.21
C THR A 91 8.01 -7.70 1.53
N ASN A 92 8.51 -7.70 2.78
CA ASN A 92 9.68 -6.88 3.14
C ASN A 92 10.94 -7.36 2.41
N LYS A 93 11.16 -8.68 2.36
CA LYS A 93 12.31 -9.27 1.65
C LYS A 93 12.24 -8.97 0.16
N ARG A 94 11.06 -9.13 -0.45
CA ARG A 94 10.84 -8.82 -1.87
C ARG A 94 11.09 -7.35 -2.16
N LEU A 95 10.51 -6.43 -1.39
CA LEU A 95 10.75 -5.00 -1.57
C LEU A 95 12.22 -4.64 -1.40
N HIS A 96 12.91 -5.20 -0.40
CA HIS A 96 14.33 -4.99 -0.21
C HIS A 96 15.13 -5.39 -1.46
N GLN A 97 14.89 -6.60 -1.99
CA GLN A 97 15.57 -7.08 -3.20
C GLN A 97 15.29 -6.19 -4.42
N MET A 98 14.02 -5.83 -4.66
CA MET A 98 13.65 -4.94 -5.76
C MET A 98 14.30 -3.56 -5.62
N PHE A 99 14.36 -3.00 -4.42
CA PHE A 99 14.97 -1.70 -4.19
C PHE A 99 16.48 -1.76 -4.40
N GLN A 100 17.16 -2.82 -3.98
CA GLN A 100 18.58 -3.03 -4.28
C GLN A 100 18.83 -3.10 -5.79
N GLU A 101 17.96 -3.76 -6.53
CA GLU A 101 18.06 -3.83 -8.00
C GLU A 101 17.89 -2.45 -8.65
N PHE A 102 16.90 -1.64 -8.21
CA PHE A 102 16.73 -0.29 -8.74
C PHE A 102 17.93 0.62 -8.40
N LEU A 103 18.44 0.55 -7.18
CA LEU A 103 19.60 1.31 -6.75
C LEU A 103 20.86 0.92 -7.53
N SER A 104 21.09 -0.38 -7.81
CA SER A 104 22.22 -0.84 -8.61
C SER A 104 22.18 -0.33 -10.06
N LYS A 105 20.96 -0.04 -10.58
CA LYS A 105 20.75 0.62 -11.88
C LYS A 105 20.89 2.15 -11.81
N GLY A 106 21.22 2.70 -10.64
CA GLY A 106 21.38 4.15 -10.40
C GLY A 106 20.07 4.94 -10.34
N ARG A 107 18.94 4.26 -10.07
CA ARG A 107 17.65 4.93 -9.84
C ARG A 107 17.57 5.42 -8.40
N LYS A 108 16.87 6.52 -8.18
CA LYS A 108 16.60 7.05 -6.83
C LYS A 108 15.24 6.60 -6.35
N ILE A 109 15.12 6.38 -5.04
CA ILE A 109 13.88 5.96 -4.40
C ILE A 109 13.52 6.97 -3.32
N VAL A 110 12.40 7.64 -3.47
CA VAL A 110 11.91 8.64 -2.50
C VAL A 110 10.65 8.15 -1.82
N ILE A 111 10.39 8.68 -0.62
CA ILE A 111 9.15 8.43 0.11
C ILE A 111 8.26 9.66 0.04
N GLU A 112 7.00 9.40 -0.22
CA GLU A 112 5.94 10.40 -0.12
C GLU A 112 4.83 9.86 0.80
N VAL A 113 4.18 10.77 1.52
CA VAL A 113 3.03 10.46 2.37
C VAL A 113 1.77 11.11 1.80
N ALA A 114 0.66 10.41 1.90
CA ALA A 114 -0.62 10.97 1.50
C ALA A 114 -1.02 12.08 2.49
N ASP A 115 -1.31 13.26 1.96
CA ASP A 115 -1.88 14.34 2.75
C ASP A 115 -3.38 14.13 2.90
N LEU A 116 -3.75 13.68 4.08
CA LEU A 116 -5.10 13.24 4.38
C LEU A 116 -6.02 14.36 4.86
N ASP A 117 -5.50 15.55 5.12
CA ASP A 117 -6.32 16.71 5.44
C ASP A 117 -7.22 17.11 4.27
N SER A 118 -6.84 16.69 3.06
CA SER A 118 -7.60 16.88 1.82
C SER A 118 -8.31 15.62 1.31
N PHE A 119 -8.21 14.49 2.02
CA PHE A 119 -8.79 13.24 1.55
C PHE A 119 -10.30 13.21 1.81
N GLU A 120 -11.05 13.31 0.73
CA GLU A 120 -12.52 13.31 0.76
C GLU A 120 -13.04 12.23 -0.19
N VAL A 121 -14.03 11.48 0.28
CA VAL A 121 -14.75 10.49 -0.53
C VAL A 121 -16.22 10.80 -0.45
N ASN A 122 -16.83 11.20 -1.56
CA ASN A 122 -18.26 11.54 -1.65
C ASN A 122 -18.72 12.57 -0.61
N GLY A 123 -17.95 13.62 -0.35
CA GLY A 123 -18.27 14.66 0.64
C GLY A 123 -17.93 14.28 2.09
N VAL A 124 -17.44 13.06 2.34
CA VAL A 124 -16.99 12.66 3.67
C VAL A 124 -15.48 12.82 3.77
N ARG A 125 -15.02 13.71 4.65
CA ARG A 125 -13.59 13.90 4.93
C ARG A 125 -13.06 12.78 5.81
N PHE A 126 -11.92 12.25 5.38
CA PHE A 126 -11.12 11.33 6.17
C PHE A 126 -9.89 12.10 6.67
N GLY A 127 -10.06 12.77 7.81
CA GLY A 127 -8.97 13.54 8.43
C GLY A 127 -7.89 12.66 9.07
N ALA A 128 -6.84 13.32 9.56
CA ALA A 128 -5.72 12.65 10.24
C ALA A 128 -6.14 11.80 11.45
N ASP A 129 -7.21 12.17 12.14
CA ASP A 129 -7.82 11.44 13.25
C ASP A 129 -8.35 10.05 12.84
N THR A 130 -8.76 9.88 11.58
CA THR A 130 -9.23 8.60 11.06
C THR A 130 -8.10 7.61 10.78
N MET A 131 -6.85 8.08 10.68
CA MET A 131 -5.69 7.25 10.40
C MET A 131 -5.24 6.39 11.58
N GLY A 132 -5.65 6.70 12.78
CA GLY A 132 -5.46 5.83 13.95
C GLY A 132 -6.11 4.46 13.78
N ASP A 133 -7.21 4.40 13.03
CA ASP A 133 -7.93 3.16 12.73
C ASP A 133 -7.27 2.40 11.55
N THR A 134 -6.79 1.20 11.84
CA THR A 134 -6.13 0.34 10.83
C THR A 134 -7.05 -0.02 9.66
N PHE A 135 -8.34 -0.21 9.91
CA PHE A 135 -9.31 -0.55 8.86
C PHE A 135 -9.47 0.61 7.88
N LYS A 136 -9.61 1.82 8.40
CA LYS A 136 -9.74 3.03 7.59
C LYS A 136 -8.45 3.31 6.81
N ARG A 137 -7.28 3.15 7.41
CA ARG A 137 -5.99 3.27 6.70
C ARG A 137 -5.88 2.32 5.53
N ARG A 138 -6.25 1.04 5.72
CA ARG A 138 -6.25 0.04 4.64
C ARG A 138 -7.27 0.35 3.55
N ALA A 139 -8.42 0.90 3.90
CA ALA A 139 -9.39 1.35 2.90
C ALA A 139 -8.80 2.46 2.02
N VAL A 140 -8.13 3.46 2.62
CA VAL A 140 -7.41 4.51 1.88
C VAL A 140 -6.29 3.94 1.02
N GLU A 141 -5.45 3.05 1.56
CA GLU A 141 -4.40 2.35 0.80
C GLU A 141 -4.96 1.67 -0.44
N ASN A 142 -6.04 0.89 -0.30
CA ASN A 142 -6.68 0.19 -1.41
C ASN A 142 -7.26 1.14 -2.47
N ILE A 143 -7.85 2.26 -2.05
CA ILE A 143 -8.34 3.29 -2.97
C ILE A 143 -7.18 3.89 -3.77
N LEU A 144 -6.09 4.25 -3.11
CA LEU A 144 -4.91 4.82 -3.76
C LEU A 144 -4.22 3.84 -4.70
N LEU A 145 -4.19 2.55 -4.33
CA LEU A 145 -3.73 1.47 -5.21
C LEU A 145 -4.58 1.36 -6.47
N ALA A 146 -5.90 1.34 -6.32
CA ALA A 146 -6.83 1.26 -7.46
C ALA A 146 -6.68 2.47 -8.39
N LEU A 147 -6.49 3.68 -7.85
CA LEU A 147 -6.25 4.89 -8.64
C LEU A 147 -4.92 4.81 -9.40
N ALA A 148 -3.84 4.40 -8.75
CA ALA A 148 -2.54 4.25 -9.37
C ALA A 148 -2.56 3.17 -10.48
N GLN A 149 -3.27 2.08 -10.27
CA GLN A 149 -3.47 1.05 -11.29
C GLN A 149 -4.26 1.58 -12.49
N LYS A 150 -5.34 2.33 -12.24
CA LYS A 150 -6.20 2.88 -13.29
C LYS A 150 -5.50 3.95 -14.13
N SER A 151 -4.61 4.76 -13.53
CA SER A 151 -3.87 5.80 -14.24
C SER A 151 -2.91 5.22 -15.30
N GLY A 152 -2.35 4.05 -15.04
CA GLY A 152 -1.35 3.42 -15.92
C GLY A 152 -0.02 4.17 -16.02
N GLU A 153 0.16 5.26 -15.25
CA GLU A 153 1.36 6.11 -15.27
C GLU A 153 2.56 5.43 -14.61
N PHE A 154 2.30 4.52 -13.67
CA PHE A 154 3.32 3.88 -12.85
C PHE A 154 3.35 2.37 -13.07
N GLU A 155 4.53 1.79 -12.86
CA GLU A 155 4.68 0.37 -12.61
C GLU A 155 4.36 0.10 -11.13
N LEU A 156 3.32 -0.70 -10.86
CA LEU A 156 2.96 -1.05 -9.49
C LEU A 156 3.85 -2.16 -8.95
N LEU A 157 4.53 -1.89 -7.84
CA LEU A 157 5.35 -2.87 -7.11
C LEU A 157 4.55 -3.66 -6.07
N ASN A 158 3.31 -3.27 -5.82
CA ASN A 158 2.40 -4.04 -5.00
C ASN A 158 2.08 -5.36 -5.71
N VAL A 159 2.11 -6.46 -4.96
CA VAL A 159 1.46 -7.69 -5.46
C VAL A 159 -0.02 -7.45 -5.34
N VAL A 160 -0.66 -7.11 -6.44
CA VAL A 160 -2.11 -7.18 -6.53
C VAL A 160 -2.41 -8.68 -6.59
N VAL A 161 -2.62 -9.27 -5.43
CA VAL A 161 -3.17 -10.63 -5.38
C VAL A 161 -4.60 -10.46 -5.85
N ASP A 162 -4.95 -11.13 -6.96
CA ASP A 162 -6.35 -11.25 -7.35
C ASP A 162 -7.12 -11.76 -6.12
N PRO A 163 -8.09 -10.99 -5.57
CA PRO A 163 -8.82 -11.41 -4.37
C PRO A 163 -9.45 -12.80 -4.53
N VAL A 164 -9.83 -13.14 -5.75
CA VAL A 164 -10.39 -14.47 -6.08
C VAL A 164 -9.29 -15.53 -5.95
N GLU A 165 -8.10 -15.27 -6.44
CA GLU A 165 -6.97 -16.20 -6.35
C GLU A 165 -6.46 -16.34 -4.91
N GLU A 166 -6.44 -15.27 -4.13
CA GLU A 166 -6.09 -15.33 -2.70
C GLU A 166 -7.10 -16.20 -1.93
N VAL A 167 -8.39 -15.98 -2.17
CA VAL A 167 -9.45 -16.81 -1.57
C VAL A 167 -9.32 -18.26 -2.02
N ARG A 168 -9.07 -18.51 -3.30
CA ARG A 168 -8.87 -19.85 -3.86
C ARG A 168 -7.67 -20.55 -3.22
N GLN A 169 -6.54 -19.86 -3.06
CA GLN A 169 -5.36 -20.41 -2.40
C GLN A 169 -5.58 -20.67 -0.89
N LYS A 170 -6.31 -19.80 -0.20
CA LYS A 170 -6.70 -20.03 1.19
C LYS A 170 -7.64 -21.24 1.32
N LEU A 171 -8.63 -21.34 0.45
CA LEU A 171 -9.56 -22.47 0.44
C LEU A 171 -8.87 -23.80 0.11
N SER A 172 -7.89 -23.81 -0.81
CA SER A 172 -7.15 -25.03 -1.17
C SER A 172 -6.28 -25.58 -0.03
N ARG A 173 -5.95 -24.76 0.96
CA ARG A 173 -5.17 -25.16 2.15
C ARG A 173 -6.04 -25.66 3.30
N LEU A 174 -7.36 -25.52 3.19
CA LEU A 174 -8.28 -25.99 4.25
C LEU A 174 -8.46 -27.51 4.19
N PRO A 175 -8.58 -28.16 5.33
CA PRO A 175 -8.97 -29.54 5.40
C PRO A 175 -10.33 -29.76 4.70
N PRO A 176 -10.54 -30.91 4.02
CA PRO A 176 -11.77 -31.16 3.25
C PRO A 176 -13.07 -30.99 4.05
N HIS A 177 -13.06 -31.28 5.34
CA HIS A 177 -14.24 -31.11 6.19
C HIS A 177 -14.58 -29.66 6.50
N GLU A 178 -13.58 -28.77 6.60
CA GLU A 178 -13.79 -27.32 6.77
C GLU A 178 -14.27 -26.69 5.47
N LEU A 179 -13.68 -27.09 4.34
CA LEU A 179 -14.11 -26.63 3.03
C LEU A 179 -15.59 -26.97 2.77
N LYS A 180 -16.03 -28.18 3.12
CA LYS A 180 -17.46 -28.59 3.02
C LYS A 180 -18.36 -27.71 3.89
N LYS A 181 -17.93 -27.34 5.11
CA LYS A 181 -18.72 -26.43 5.96
C LYS A 181 -18.89 -25.05 5.32
N ILE A 182 -17.82 -24.51 4.75
CA ILE A 182 -17.86 -23.20 4.07
C ILE A 182 -18.77 -23.25 2.85
N ILE A 183 -18.61 -24.25 2.00
CA ILE A 183 -19.47 -24.46 0.82
C ILE A 183 -20.95 -24.50 1.21
N LYS A 184 -21.29 -25.25 2.24
CA LYS A 184 -22.67 -25.36 2.74
C LYS A 184 -23.16 -24.04 3.35
N LEU A 185 -22.30 -23.33 4.12
CA LEU A 185 -22.67 -22.08 4.78
C LEU A 185 -23.01 -20.96 3.77
N TYR A 186 -22.29 -20.92 2.66
CA TYR A 186 -22.45 -19.88 1.63
C TYR A 186 -23.30 -20.35 0.43
N GLY A 187 -23.87 -21.58 0.47
CA GLY A 187 -24.74 -22.09 -0.57
C GLY A 187 -24.06 -22.26 -1.93
N LEU A 188 -22.73 -22.51 -1.92
CA LEU A 188 -21.92 -22.66 -3.14
C LEU A 188 -22.03 -24.04 -3.79
N ASP A 189 -22.78 -24.93 -3.18
CA ASP A 189 -23.06 -26.31 -3.63
C ASP A 189 -24.28 -26.44 -4.56
N LYS A 190 -24.99 -25.34 -4.78
CA LYS A 190 -26.15 -25.35 -5.69
C LYS A 190 -25.69 -25.06 -7.12
N PRO A 191 -25.92 -25.97 -8.07
CA PRO A 191 -25.72 -25.65 -9.48
C PRO A 191 -26.65 -24.50 -9.88
N LYS A 192 -26.13 -23.58 -10.69
CA LYS A 192 -26.93 -22.54 -11.32
C LYS A 192 -27.84 -23.10 -12.37
#